data_11d64854ab9456f5e9179367ef6dbf3d
#
_entry.id   11d64854ab9456f5e9179367ef6dbf3d
#
_cell.length_a   1.000
_cell.length_b   1.000
_cell.length_c   1.000
_cell.angle_alpha   90.00
_cell.angle_beta   90.00
_cell.angle_gamma   90.00
#
_symmetry.space_group_name_H-M   'P 1'
#
loop_
_entity.id
_entity.type
_entity.pdbx_description
1 polymer ?
#
loop_
_entity_poly.entity_id
_entity_poly.type
_entity_poly.pdbx_seq_one_letter_code
_entity_poly.pdbx_strand_id
1 'polypeptide(L)'
;NAIERECSAFQVFTRSPRSWFAKDLDLEEAEKYKQKLDDVTSALEQYRLMEEAVRIAAEDAGCTSLLESIDQMIVIGGMWGYPDPGQLIADAVGSPDAMTFLTAMGGNMPQACVSEACELISANKTDVVVITGGEAVYSKNKLKKLGLELSRTGQDLDPATPFGKNVPMSSEHERERGFFMPTQIYALFESAIRASLGESHEAHRNRIGTLWERFNKVAVSNPYAWVRSPMTAEEIKIATPTNRMVGYPYTKSMNANSFVDYGGAVIVCSAEKAESLGVSRDRWVFPHAATDGNASYLFSERDNFYESPAIRITGKRCFELAGVSVDDIGPMDLYSCFPSCVQLIMKELDISSDRIVTTTGGLPFFGGPMNSYVIHAIASTVDAIRETGEMGYVHANGGYATKQACGIYGSSPPDGLFKRDNVQTAIDQHPLREVDETPEGKATIEAFTVMHGREGPERALISTLMDDGRRALASSEDKSVMSALME
;
A
#
# COMPACT_ATOMS: atom_id res chain seq x y z
N ASN A 1 -3.51 6.47 -41.95
CA ASN A 1 -4.54 7.10 -41.08
C ASN A 1 -4.44 6.60 -39.62
N ALA A 2 -3.20 6.35 -39.18
CA ALA A 2 -2.91 6.05 -37.75
C ALA A 2 -2.70 7.34 -36.91
N ILE A 3 -2.82 8.51 -37.52
CA ILE A 3 -2.54 9.81 -36.89
C ILE A 3 -3.84 10.50 -36.38
N GLU A 4 -5.02 9.96 -36.69
CA GLU A 4 -6.31 10.53 -36.27
C GLU A 4 -7.03 9.75 -35.16
N ARG A 5 -6.41 8.76 -34.58
CA ARG A 5 -6.90 8.13 -33.36
C ARG A 5 -6.03 8.57 -32.19
N GLU A 6 -6.33 9.73 -31.67
CA GLU A 6 -5.84 10.16 -30.36
C GLU A 6 -6.45 9.30 -29.25
N CYS A 7 -6.01 8.06 -29.15
CA CYS A 7 -6.29 7.19 -28.01
C CYS A 7 -5.42 7.62 -26.83
N SER A 8 -5.72 8.74 -26.23
CA SER A 8 -4.95 9.30 -25.12
C SER A 8 -5.70 9.29 -23.79
N ALA A 9 -6.91 8.76 -23.77
CA ALA A 9 -7.76 8.83 -22.59
C ALA A 9 -7.93 7.47 -21.95
N PHE A 10 -7.49 7.35 -20.71
CA PHE A 10 -7.74 6.22 -19.83
C PHE A 10 -8.67 6.67 -18.72
N GLN A 11 -9.49 5.77 -18.25
CA GLN A 11 -10.40 6.05 -17.18
C GLN A 11 -10.15 5.12 -16.02
N VAL A 12 -10.16 5.70 -14.83
CA VAL A 12 -10.13 4.97 -13.59
C VAL A 12 -11.46 5.20 -12.88
N PHE A 13 -12.25 4.15 -12.73
CA PHE A 13 -13.46 4.15 -11.96
C PHE A 13 -13.18 3.45 -10.65
N THR A 14 -13.47 4.08 -9.55
CA THR A 14 -13.09 3.55 -8.26
C THR A 14 -14.17 3.80 -7.24
N ARG A 15 -14.49 2.79 -6.46
CA ARG A 15 -15.14 2.98 -5.18
C ARG A 15 -14.60 1.97 -4.19
N SER A 16 -14.22 2.46 -3.00
CA SER A 16 -14.00 1.57 -1.88
C SER A 16 -15.37 1.03 -1.44
N PRO A 17 -15.58 -0.30 -1.32
CA PRO A 17 -16.83 -0.81 -0.80
C PRO A 17 -17.04 -0.24 0.59
N ARG A 18 -18.30 0.00 0.92
CA ARG A 18 -18.69 0.27 2.31
C ARG A 18 -18.06 -0.83 3.15
N SER A 19 -17.23 -0.45 4.12
CA SER A 19 -16.76 -1.40 5.12
C SER A 19 -18.00 -2.10 5.68
N TRP A 20 -18.14 -3.38 5.42
CA TRP A 20 -19.12 -4.19 6.09
C TRP A 20 -18.69 -4.23 7.55
N PHE A 21 -19.23 -3.28 8.33
CA PHE A 21 -19.17 -3.38 9.76
C PHE A 21 -19.98 -4.60 10.15
N ALA A 22 -19.34 -5.74 10.34
CA ALA A 22 -19.85 -6.74 11.24
C ALA A 22 -19.81 -6.10 12.63
N LYS A 23 -20.77 -5.19 12.90
CA LYS A 23 -21.08 -4.76 14.25
C LYS A 23 -21.29 -6.02 15.04
N ASP A 24 -20.51 -6.17 16.07
CA ASP A 24 -20.58 -7.19 17.11
C ASP A 24 -21.57 -8.33 16.82
N LEU A 25 -21.08 -9.43 16.23
CA LEU A 25 -21.81 -10.68 16.21
C LEU A 25 -22.03 -11.06 17.68
N ASP A 26 -23.26 -10.88 18.13
CA ASP A 26 -23.67 -11.36 19.46
C ASP A 26 -23.59 -12.88 19.46
N LEU A 27 -22.80 -13.43 20.37
CA LEU A 27 -22.52 -14.86 20.47
C LEU A 27 -23.80 -15.69 20.72
N GLU A 28 -24.79 -15.14 21.44
CA GLU A 28 -26.08 -15.78 21.66
C GLU A 28 -26.98 -15.84 20.42
N GLU A 29 -26.86 -14.87 19.52
CA GLU A 29 -27.55 -14.88 18.22
C GLU A 29 -26.88 -15.83 17.21
N ALA A 30 -25.56 -16.00 17.24
CA ALA A 30 -24.84 -16.90 16.33
C ALA A 30 -25.22 -18.38 16.58
N GLU A 31 -25.49 -18.78 17.81
CA GLU A 31 -25.96 -20.15 18.13
C GLU A 31 -27.41 -20.40 17.66
N LYS A 32 -28.24 -19.37 17.62
CA LYS A 32 -29.65 -19.46 17.15
C LYS A 32 -29.80 -19.50 15.64
N TYR A 33 -28.77 -19.16 14.87
CA TYR A 33 -28.88 -18.96 13.42
C TYR A 33 -27.78 -19.66 12.61
N LYS A 34 -27.55 -20.94 12.87
CA LYS A 34 -26.56 -21.75 12.13
C LYS A 34 -26.68 -21.60 10.60
N GLN A 35 -27.88 -21.51 10.09
CA GLN A 35 -28.17 -21.34 8.65
C GLN A 35 -27.82 -19.92 8.16
N LYS A 36 -28.05 -18.89 8.99
CA LYS A 36 -27.58 -17.52 8.70
C LYS A 36 -26.06 -17.36 8.84
N LEU A 37 -25.42 -18.26 9.59
CA LEU A 37 -23.96 -18.23 9.77
C LEU A 37 -23.24 -18.61 8.47
N ASP A 38 -23.73 -19.61 7.76
CA ASP A 38 -23.17 -20.04 6.47
C ASP A 38 -23.30 -18.91 5.43
N ASP A 39 -24.45 -18.21 5.38
CA ASP A 39 -24.63 -17.05 4.53
C ASP A 39 -23.69 -15.90 4.89
N VAL A 40 -23.52 -15.60 6.18
CA VAL A 40 -22.60 -14.55 6.66
C VAL A 40 -21.14 -14.92 6.43
N THR A 41 -20.74 -16.15 6.69
CA THR A 41 -19.36 -16.59 6.45
C THR A 41 -19.01 -16.66 4.99
N SER A 42 -19.97 -17.01 4.13
CA SER A 42 -19.83 -16.96 2.66
C SER A 42 -19.69 -15.53 2.16
N ALA A 43 -20.52 -14.60 2.64
CA ALA A 43 -20.44 -13.19 2.25
C ALA A 43 -19.12 -12.51 2.65
N LEU A 44 -18.39 -13.05 3.64
CA LEU A 44 -17.09 -12.56 4.11
C LEU A 44 -15.90 -13.25 3.43
N GLU A 45 -16.12 -14.16 2.47
CA GLU A 45 -15.03 -14.69 1.66
C GLU A 45 -14.33 -13.57 0.89
N GLN A 46 -13.01 -13.62 0.82
CA GLN A 46 -12.23 -12.53 0.22
C GLN A 46 -12.61 -12.25 -1.23
N TYR A 47 -12.88 -13.28 -2.04
CA TYR A 47 -13.30 -13.08 -3.42
C TYR A 47 -14.68 -12.43 -3.53
N ARG A 48 -15.60 -12.67 -2.56
CA ARG A 48 -16.90 -12.00 -2.52
C ARG A 48 -16.76 -10.51 -2.22
N LEU A 49 -15.85 -10.14 -1.28
CA LEU A 49 -15.54 -8.73 -1.03
C LEU A 49 -14.95 -8.05 -2.28
N MET A 50 -14.13 -8.77 -3.04
CA MET A 50 -13.57 -8.29 -4.30
C MET A 50 -14.65 -8.18 -5.40
N GLU A 51 -15.52 -9.18 -5.54
CA GLU A 51 -16.66 -9.16 -6.47
C GLU A 51 -17.56 -7.95 -6.21
N GLU A 52 -17.96 -7.73 -4.96
CA GLU A 52 -18.77 -6.58 -4.57
C GLU A 52 -18.08 -5.26 -4.91
N ALA A 53 -16.77 -5.17 -4.64
CA ALA A 53 -15.98 -4.00 -5.01
C ALA A 53 -15.98 -3.72 -6.51
N VAL A 54 -15.90 -4.77 -7.34
CA VAL A 54 -15.95 -4.65 -8.80
C VAL A 54 -17.32 -4.16 -9.26
N ARG A 55 -18.42 -4.66 -8.69
CA ARG A 55 -19.77 -4.18 -8.98
C ARG A 55 -19.95 -2.71 -8.59
N ILE A 56 -19.50 -2.34 -7.41
CA ILE A 56 -19.55 -0.95 -6.93
C ILE A 56 -18.70 -0.01 -7.82
N ALA A 57 -17.55 -0.47 -8.32
CA ALA A 57 -16.75 0.32 -9.25
C ALA A 57 -17.48 0.59 -10.58
N ALA A 58 -18.24 -0.38 -11.09
CA ALA A 58 -19.06 -0.19 -12.30
C ALA A 58 -20.28 0.72 -12.03
N GLU A 59 -20.88 0.64 -10.84
CA GLU A 59 -21.91 1.58 -10.39
C GLU A 59 -21.38 3.00 -10.28
N ASP A 60 -20.17 3.19 -9.74
CA ASP A 60 -19.50 4.49 -9.67
C ASP A 60 -19.23 5.08 -11.06
N ALA A 61 -18.88 4.23 -12.02
CA ALA A 61 -18.78 4.62 -13.43
C ALA A 61 -20.13 5.01 -14.04
N GLY A 62 -21.25 4.68 -13.38
CA GLY A 62 -22.59 4.83 -13.92
C GLY A 62 -22.90 3.88 -15.08
N CYS A 63 -22.15 2.78 -15.23
CA CYS A 63 -22.23 1.88 -16.37
C CYS A 63 -21.92 0.42 -15.97
N THR A 64 -22.93 -0.32 -15.58
CA THR A 64 -22.78 -1.73 -15.18
C THR A 64 -22.46 -2.68 -16.35
N SER A 65 -22.74 -2.28 -17.60
CA SER A 65 -22.37 -3.04 -18.80
C SER A 65 -20.84 -3.11 -19.05
N LEU A 66 -20.04 -2.28 -18.37
CA LEU A 66 -18.59 -2.45 -18.30
C LEU A 66 -18.20 -3.84 -17.80
N LEU A 67 -18.99 -4.42 -16.89
CA LEU A 67 -18.72 -5.73 -16.29
C LEU A 67 -18.80 -6.88 -17.31
N GLU A 68 -19.61 -6.74 -18.35
CA GLU A 68 -19.76 -7.73 -19.43
C GLU A 68 -18.68 -7.56 -20.53
N SER A 69 -17.79 -6.59 -20.38
CA SER A 69 -16.79 -6.21 -21.38
C SER A 69 -15.36 -6.32 -20.84
N ILE A 70 -15.14 -7.03 -19.75
CA ILE A 70 -13.81 -7.14 -19.12
C ILE A 70 -12.93 -8.06 -19.98
N ASP A 71 -11.82 -7.54 -20.48
CA ASP A 71 -10.80 -8.31 -21.20
C ASP A 71 -9.81 -8.96 -20.22
N GLN A 72 -9.48 -8.24 -19.15
CA GLN A 72 -8.50 -8.72 -18.15
C GLN A 72 -8.97 -8.44 -16.73
N MET A 73 -8.85 -9.45 -15.87
CA MET A 73 -9.10 -9.39 -14.43
C MET A 73 -7.80 -9.62 -13.68
N ILE A 74 -7.27 -8.58 -13.04
CA ILE A 74 -6.02 -8.66 -12.28
C ILE A 74 -6.37 -8.63 -10.79
N VAL A 75 -6.05 -9.71 -10.06
CA VAL A 75 -6.26 -9.78 -8.62
C VAL A 75 -4.97 -9.54 -7.88
N ILE A 76 -5.00 -8.61 -6.93
CA ILE A 76 -3.86 -8.32 -6.05
C ILE A 76 -3.72 -9.46 -5.04
N GLY A 77 -2.58 -10.13 -5.06
CA GLY A 77 -2.29 -11.26 -4.17
C GLY A 77 -2.40 -10.90 -2.69
N GLY A 78 -3.07 -11.76 -1.92
CA GLY A 78 -3.38 -11.54 -0.51
C GLY A 78 -3.02 -12.73 0.38
N MET A 79 -3.47 -12.70 1.65
CA MET A 79 -3.23 -13.74 2.66
C MET A 79 -4.31 -14.84 2.64
N TRP A 80 -4.67 -15.28 1.47
CA TRP A 80 -5.64 -16.33 1.18
C TRP A 80 -5.05 -17.29 0.12
N GLY A 81 -5.76 -18.35 -0.24
CA GLY A 81 -5.18 -19.41 -1.07
C GLY A 81 -6.06 -19.84 -2.23
N TYR A 82 -6.78 -18.92 -2.89
CA TYR A 82 -7.48 -19.24 -4.14
C TYR A 82 -6.46 -19.38 -5.27
N PRO A 83 -6.53 -20.44 -6.09
CA PRO A 83 -5.65 -20.58 -7.27
C PRO A 83 -5.95 -19.52 -8.33
N ASP A 84 -7.21 -19.24 -8.62
CA ASP A 84 -7.67 -18.19 -9.53
C ASP A 84 -8.93 -17.48 -9.02
N PRO A 85 -8.78 -16.52 -8.09
CA PRO A 85 -9.93 -15.74 -7.63
C PRO A 85 -10.49 -14.82 -8.71
N GLY A 86 -9.67 -14.46 -9.72
CA GLY A 86 -10.08 -13.65 -10.86
C GLY A 86 -11.18 -14.33 -11.67
N GLN A 87 -11.07 -15.64 -11.90
CA GLN A 87 -12.09 -16.39 -12.62
C GLN A 87 -13.42 -16.45 -11.84
N LEU A 88 -13.37 -16.64 -10.52
CA LEU A 88 -14.61 -16.61 -9.70
C LEU A 88 -15.34 -15.28 -9.83
N ILE A 89 -14.59 -14.18 -9.85
CA ILE A 89 -15.15 -12.84 -9.96
C ILE A 89 -15.66 -12.60 -11.37
N ALA A 90 -14.87 -12.96 -12.39
CA ALA A 90 -15.20 -12.78 -13.79
C ALA A 90 -16.50 -13.54 -14.17
N ASP A 91 -16.63 -14.79 -13.73
CA ASP A 91 -17.86 -15.58 -13.90
C ASP A 91 -19.08 -14.91 -13.23
N ALA A 92 -18.89 -14.43 -12.00
CA ALA A 92 -19.96 -13.82 -11.22
C ALA A 92 -20.44 -12.48 -11.79
N VAL A 93 -19.56 -11.72 -12.45
CA VAL A 93 -19.91 -10.40 -13.03
C VAL A 93 -20.31 -10.45 -14.50
N GLY A 94 -20.21 -11.62 -15.16
CA GLY A 94 -20.68 -11.83 -16.53
C GLY A 94 -19.60 -11.72 -17.61
N SER A 95 -18.33 -11.83 -17.26
CA SER A 95 -17.18 -11.85 -18.20
C SER A 95 -16.33 -13.13 -18.06
N PRO A 96 -16.91 -14.33 -18.28
CA PRO A 96 -16.21 -15.61 -18.04
C PRO A 96 -14.98 -15.81 -18.93
N ASP A 97 -14.89 -15.12 -20.06
CA ASP A 97 -13.78 -15.21 -21.01
C ASP A 97 -12.63 -14.23 -20.69
N ALA A 98 -12.73 -13.44 -19.62
CA ALA A 98 -11.67 -12.51 -19.21
C ALA A 98 -10.38 -13.24 -18.86
N MET A 99 -9.24 -12.74 -19.35
CA MET A 99 -7.94 -13.27 -18.95
C MET A 99 -7.65 -12.91 -17.49
N THR A 100 -7.29 -13.91 -16.67
CA THR A 100 -7.08 -13.72 -15.24
C THR A 100 -5.62 -13.71 -14.85
N PHE A 101 -5.28 -12.80 -13.93
CA PHE A 101 -3.92 -12.62 -13.41
C PHE A 101 -3.93 -12.54 -11.88
N LEU A 102 -2.91 -13.12 -11.26
CA LEU A 102 -2.67 -13.02 -9.82
C LEU A 102 -1.30 -12.39 -9.57
N THR A 103 -1.27 -11.29 -8.81
CA THR A 103 -0.02 -10.57 -8.58
C THR A 103 0.89 -11.26 -7.57
N ALA A 104 2.19 -11.00 -7.72
CA ALA A 104 3.16 -11.21 -6.66
C ALA A 104 2.85 -10.33 -5.44
N MET A 105 3.47 -10.62 -4.28
CA MET A 105 3.32 -9.85 -3.05
C MET A 105 3.99 -8.48 -3.15
N GLY A 106 3.27 -7.42 -2.76
CA GLY A 106 3.80 -6.06 -2.71
C GLY A 106 2.71 -5.00 -2.70
N GLY A 107 2.79 -4.05 -1.77
CA GLY A 107 1.85 -2.93 -1.69
C GLY A 107 1.96 -1.95 -2.88
N ASN A 108 3.01 -2.06 -3.70
CA ASN A 108 3.17 -1.33 -4.95
C ASN A 108 2.33 -1.91 -6.10
N MET A 109 1.87 -3.16 -5.99
CA MET A 109 1.24 -3.89 -7.10
C MET A 109 0.00 -3.22 -7.67
N PRO A 110 -0.93 -2.64 -6.89
CA PRO A 110 -2.09 -2.01 -7.51
C PRO A 110 -1.72 -0.88 -8.48
N GLN A 111 -0.78 -0.01 -8.11
CA GLN A 111 -0.32 1.05 -9.01
C GLN A 111 0.43 0.47 -10.22
N ALA A 112 1.28 -0.53 -10.03
CA ALA A 112 1.98 -1.20 -11.11
C ALA A 112 1.00 -1.86 -12.11
N CYS A 113 -0.09 -2.46 -11.62
CA CYS A 113 -1.14 -3.04 -12.48
C CYS A 113 -1.90 -1.97 -13.25
N VAL A 114 -2.24 -0.82 -12.64
CA VAL A 114 -2.84 0.33 -13.35
C VAL A 114 -1.90 0.83 -14.44
N SER A 115 -0.61 0.96 -14.13
CA SER A 115 0.41 1.39 -15.10
C SER A 115 0.51 0.45 -16.31
N GLU A 116 0.49 -0.86 -16.07
CA GLU A 116 0.48 -1.88 -17.12
C GLU A 116 -0.81 -1.84 -17.96
N ALA A 117 -1.98 -1.75 -17.29
CA ALA A 117 -3.26 -1.64 -17.97
C ALA A 117 -3.30 -0.43 -18.91
N CYS A 118 -2.82 0.73 -18.46
CA CYS A 118 -2.72 1.94 -19.26
C CYS A 118 -1.81 1.75 -20.48
N GLU A 119 -0.68 1.09 -20.33
CA GLU A 119 0.25 0.81 -21.43
C GLU A 119 -0.36 -0.16 -22.46
N LEU A 120 -1.02 -1.22 -22.01
CA LEU A 120 -1.71 -2.18 -22.88
C LEU A 120 -2.85 -1.52 -23.66
N ILE A 121 -3.65 -0.68 -23.02
CA ILE A 121 -4.73 0.08 -23.67
C ILE A 121 -4.15 1.07 -24.68
N SER A 122 -3.09 1.83 -24.34
CA SER A 122 -2.41 2.72 -25.27
C SER A 122 -1.87 2.00 -26.51
N ALA A 123 -1.47 0.75 -26.34
CA ALA A 123 -1.00 -0.11 -27.42
C ALA A 123 -2.13 -0.81 -28.19
N ASN A 124 -3.40 -0.52 -27.91
CA ASN A 124 -4.60 -1.18 -28.48
C ASN A 124 -4.60 -2.72 -28.32
N LYS A 125 -4.10 -3.21 -27.18
CA LYS A 125 -4.05 -4.65 -26.87
C LYS A 125 -5.20 -5.12 -26.00
N THR A 126 -5.88 -4.21 -25.32
CA THR A 126 -7.02 -4.46 -24.46
C THR A 126 -7.86 -3.18 -24.34
N ASP A 127 -9.12 -3.29 -24.01
CA ASP A 127 -10.03 -2.15 -23.83
C ASP A 127 -10.44 -1.97 -22.37
N VAL A 128 -10.70 -3.06 -21.63
CA VAL A 128 -11.21 -3.00 -20.26
C VAL A 128 -10.39 -3.91 -19.35
N VAL A 129 -9.75 -3.32 -18.35
CA VAL A 129 -8.98 -4.04 -17.31
C VAL A 129 -9.55 -3.72 -15.94
N VAL A 130 -9.88 -4.76 -15.19
CA VAL A 130 -10.27 -4.63 -13.78
C VAL A 130 -9.13 -5.05 -12.89
N ILE A 131 -8.76 -4.19 -11.94
CA ILE A 131 -7.81 -4.47 -10.89
C ILE A 131 -8.56 -4.52 -9.56
N THR A 132 -8.51 -5.64 -8.86
CA THR A 132 -9.21 -5.82 -7.58
C THR A 132 -8.34 -6.52 -6.55
N GLY A 133 -8.67 -6.33 -5.28
CA GLY A 133 -7.99 -6.98 -4.18
C GLY A 133 -8.77 -6.85 -2.89
N GLY A 134 -8.57 -7.78 -1.97
CA GLY A 134 -9.31 -7.75 -0.71
C GLY A 134 -8.76 -8.69 0.35
N GLU A 135 -9.07 -8.36 1.60
CA GLU A 135 -8.74 -9.12 2.79
C GLU A 135 -9.91 -9.17 3.77
N ALA A 136 -10.01 -10.26 4.54
CA ALA A 136 -10.99 -10.44 5.60
C ALA A 136 -10.31 -10.85 6.91
N VAL A 137 -9.23 -10.14 7.29
CA VAL A 137 -8.38 -10.51 8.43
C VAL A 137 -9.10 -10.31 9.76
N TYR A 138 -9.89 -9.25 9.88
CA TYR A 138 -10.66 -8.97 11.10
C TYR A 138 -11.70 -10.08 11.37
N SER A 139 -12.55 -10.37 10.39
CA SER A 139 -13.59 -11.41 10.49
C SER A 139 -12.99 -12.79 10.69
N LYS A 140 -11.94 -13.15 9.95
CA LYS A 140 -11.21 -14.41 10.11
C LYS A 140 -10.72 -14.61 11.56
N ASN A 141 -10.10 -13.57 12.15
CA ASN A 141 -9.63 -13.66 13.52
C ASN A 141 -10.76 -13.72 14.54
N LYS A 142 -11.87 -13.01 14.30
CA LYS A 142 -13.05 -13.04 15.17
C LYS A 142 -13.70 -14.43 15.14
N LEU A 143 -13.94 -15.01 13.97
CA LEU A 143 -14.48 -16.35 13.80
C LEU A 143 -13.58 -17.41 14.44
N LYS A 144 -12.26 -17.34 14.24
CA LYS A 144 -11.31 -18.25 14.87
C LYS A 144 -11.42 -18.26 16.41
N LYS A 145 -11.64 -17.10 17.04
CA LYS A 145 -11.85 -17.01 18.49
C LYS A 145 -13.15 -17.68 18.94
N LEU A 146 -14.12 -17.84 18.05
CA LEU A 146 -15.40 -18.53 18.27
C LEU A 146 -15.33 -20.02 17.92
N GLY A 147 -14.17 -20.54 17.50
CA GLY A 147 -14.02 -21.91 17.01
C GLY A 147 -14.64 -22.14 15.61
N LEU A 148 -14.88 -21.06 14.86
CA LEU A 148 -15.46 -21.08 13.53
C LEU A 148 -14.41 -20.71 12.49
N GLU A 149 -14.62 -21.12 11.23
CA GLU A 149 -13.79 -20.75 10.10
C GLU A 149 -14.61 -19.99 9.06
N LEU A 150 -13.96 -19.13 8.27
CA LEU A 150 -14.57 -18.57 7.08
C LEU A 150 -14.84 -19.70 6.07
N SER A 151 -16.00 -19.65 5.43
CA SER A 151 -16.25 -20.47 4.24
C SER A 151 -15.18 -20.21 3.20
N ARG A 152 -14.86 -21.23 2.43
CA ARG A 152 -13.93 -21.11 1.31
C ARG A 152 -14.50 -21.86 0.13
N THR A 153 -14.80 -21.12 -0.93
CA THR A 153 -15.19 -21.70 -2.21
C THR A 153 -14.02 -22.49 -2.79
N GLY A 154 -14.23 -23.78 -3.01
CA GLY A 154 -13.25 -24.63 -3.69
C GLY A 154 -13.15 -24.28 -5.17
N GLN A 155 -11.95 -24.32 -5.72
CA GLN A 155 -11.70 -24.19 -7.15
C GLN A 155 -10.91 -25.41 -7.64
N ASP A 156 -11.42 -26.05 -8.69
CA ASP A 156 -10.69 -27.07 -9.46
C ASP A 156 -10.31 -26.45 -10.82
N LEU A 157 -9.44 -25.43 -10.74
CA LEU A 157 -8.97 -24.64 -11.88
C LEU A 157 -7.45 -24.57 -11.87
N ASP A 158 -6.88 -24.40 -13.04
CA ASP A 158 -5.47 -24.00 -13.15
C ASP A 158 -5.25 -22.65 -12.47
N PRO A 159 -4.06 -22.40 -11.90
CA PRO A 159 -3.75 -21.11 -11.30
C PRO A 159 -3.81 -19.98 -12.33
N ALA A 160 -4.27 -18.81 -11.90
CA ALA A 160 -4.24 -17.58 -12.69
C ALA A 160 -2.82 -17.29 -13.23
N THR A 161 -2.73 -16.58 -14.33
CA THR A 161 -1.44 -16.15 -14.89
C THR A 161 -0.68 -15.29 -13.88
N PRO A 162 0.58 -15.62 -13.55
CA PRO A 162 1.35 -14.82 -12.60
C PRO A 162 1.66 -13.42 -13.13
N PHE A 163 1.43 -12.39 -12.32
CA PHE A 163 1.82 -11.01 -12.59
C PHE A 163 2.94 -10.58 -11.64
N GLY A 164 4.14 -10.38 -12.15
CA GLY A 164 5.33 -10.09 -11.37
C GLY A 164 5.99 -11.33 -10.75
N LYS A 165 7.01 -11.10 -9.92
CA LYS A 165 7.79 -12.17 -9.28
C LYS A 165 7.90 -11.94 -7.78
N ASN A 166 7.75 -13.00 -7.00
CA ASN A 166 8.07 -12.99 -5.59
C ASN A 166 9.59 -13.11 -5.40
N VAL A 167 10.21 -12.09 -4.83
CA VAL A 167 11.63 -12.06 -4.49
C VAL A 167 11.74 -12.02 -2.97
N PRO A 168 12.62 -12.82 -2.35
CA PRO A 168 12.87 -12.74 -0.91
C PRO A 168 13.26 -11.33 -0.49
N MET A 169 12.61 -10.83 0.57
CA MET A 169 12.81 -9.47 1.09
C MET A 169 13.81 -9.42 2.26
N SER A 170 14.34 -10.55 2.65
CA SER A 170 15.36 -10.66 3.69
C SER A 170 16.30 -11.84 3.40
N SER A 171 17.60 -11.67 3.66
CA SER A 171 18.61 -12.73 3.62
C SER A 171 18.44 -13.69 4.82
N GLU A 172 19.14 -14.81 4.78
CA GLU A 172 19.23 -15.70 5.93
C GLU A 172 19.89 -15.02 7.12
N HIS A 173 21.00 -14.33 6.88
CA HIS A 173 21.72 -13.55 7.89
C HIS A 173 20.81 -12.49 8.57
N GLU A 174 20.04 -11.71 7.80
CA GLU A 174 19.09 -10.75 8.36
C GLU A 174 18.07 -11.43 9.29
N ARG A 175 17.51 -12.58 8.87
CA ARG A 175 16.55 -13.34 9.67
C ARG A 175 17.15 -13.92 10.94
N GLU A 176 18.36 -14.47 10.87
CA GLU A 176 19.08 -15.00 12.04
C GLU A 176 19.36 -13.91 13.09
N ARG A 177 19.62 -12.67 12.64
CA ARG A 177 19.78 -11.52 13.50
C ARG A 177 18.45 -10.92 13.99
N GLY A 178 17.31 -11.45 13.53
CA GLY A 178 15.97 -11.05 13.96
C GLY A 178 15.32 -9.97 13.11
N PHE A 179 15.87 -9.64 11.94
CA PHE A 179 15.35 -8.61 11.03
C PHE A 179 14.54 -9.24 9.90
N PHE A 180 13.22 -9.31 10.04
CA PHE A 180 12.34 -9.89 9.02
C PHE A 180 10.91 -9.31 9.02
N MET A 181 10.55 -8.46 9.98
CA MET A 181 9.21 -7.87 10.05
C MET A 181 9.25 -6.37 9.68
N PRO A 182 8.24 -5.87 8.96
CA PRO A 182 8.16 -4.44 8.65
C PRO A 182 8.22 -3.54 9.90
N THR A 183 7.59 -3.95 11.00
CA THR A 183 7.61 -3.23 12.29
C THR A 183 9.00 -3.04 12.88
N GLN A 184 9.96 -3.89 12.50
CA GLN A 184 11.36 -3.82 12.91
C GLN A 184 12.15 -2.88 11.99
N ILE A 185 12.04 -3.11 10.69
CA ILE A 185 12.85 -2.43 9.67
C ILE A 185 12.48 -0.95 9.56
N TYR A 186 11.18 -0.62 9.54
CA TYR A 186 10.77 0.79 9.46
C TYR A 186 11.06 1.58 10.74
N ALA A 187 11.01 0.93 11.91
CA ALA A 187 11.43 1.55 13.16
C ALA A 187 12.95 1.80 13.20
N LEU A 188 13.74 0.92 12.57
CA LEU A 188 15.17 1.12 12.36
C LEU A 188 15.41 2.36 11.47
N PHE A 189 14.71 2.46 10.33
CA PHE A 189 14.78 3.65 9.45
C PHE A 189 14.41 4.93 10.20
N GLU A 190 13.41 4.87 11.09
CA GLU A 190 12.98 6.01 11.88
C GLU A 190 14.11 6.56 12.76
N SER A 191 14.88 5.67 13.42
CA SER A 191 16.01 6.10 14.25
C SER A 191 17.13 6.75 13.43
N ALA A 192 17.38 6.26 12.22
CA ALA A 192 18.34 6.86 11.29
C ALA A 192 17.87 8.25 10.80
N ILE A 193 16.58 8.39 10.47
CA ILE A 193 15.99 9.68 10.09
C ILE A 193 16.14 10.68 11.25
N ARG A 194 15.79 10.27 12.48
CA ARG A 194 15.99 11.11 13.68
C ARG A 194 17.43 11.59 13.80
N ALA A 195 18.39 10.67 13.69
CA ALA A 195 19.81 10.98 13.80
C ALA A 195 20.28 11.93 12.70
N SER A 196 19.83 11.74 11.46
CA SER A 196 20.18 12.61 10.33
C SER A 196 19.65 14.04 10.47
N LEU A 197 18.56 14.22 11.23
CA LEU A 197 17.97 15.53 11.53
C LEU A 197 18.56 16.17 12.79
N GLY A 198 19.38 15.44 13.56
CA GLY A 198 19.92 15.92 14.84
C GLY A 198 18.85 16.12 15.92
N GLU A 199 17.70 15.45 15.80
CA GLU A 199 16.58 15.60 16.73
C GLU A 199 16.78 14.75 18.00
N SER A 200 16.37 15.31 19.16
CA SER A 200 16.19 14.49 20.36
C SER A 200 15.06 13.49 20.19
N HIS A 201 15.04 12.43 21.00
CA HIS A 201 13.97 11.43 20.99
C HIS A 201 12.58 12.07 21.18
N GLU A 202 12.46 13.03 22.07
CA GLU A 202 11.21 13.72 22.35
C GLU A 202 10.76 14.59 21.18
N ALA A 203 11.65 15.43 20.64
CA ALA A 203 11.32 16.30 19.49
C ALA A 203 10.89 15.48 18.29
N HIS A 204 11.57 14.37 18.01
CA HIS A 204 11.23 13.47 16.92
C HIS A 204 9.87 12.81 17.11
N ARG A 205 9.58 12.26 18.29
CA ARG A 205 8.27 11.67 18.62
C ARG A 205 7.12 12.68 18.52
N ASN A 206 7.36 13.94 18.91
CA ASN A 206 6.40 15.02 18.74
C ASN A 206 6.11 15.26 17.23
N ARG A 207 7.14 15.32 16.41
CA ARG A 207 7.04 15.55 14.97
C ARG A 207 6.27 14.44 14.27
N ILE A 208 6.60 13.17 14.50
CA ILE A 208 5.90 12.04 13.88
C ILE A 208 4.47 11.88 14.43
N GLY A 209 4.22 12.21 15.70
CA GLY A 209 2.88 12.24 16.27
C GLY A 209 2.00 13.31 15.59
N THR A 210 2.55 14.51 15.35
CA THR A 210 1.87 15.58 14.61
C THR A 210 1.57 15.19 13.16
N LEU A 211 2.52 14.52 12.49
CA LEU A 211 2.30 14.00 11.15
C LEU A 211 1.11 13.02 11.14
N TRP A 212 1.07 12.07 12.07
CA TRP A 212 0.01 11.05 12.14
C TRP A 212 -1.34 11.60 12.58
N GLU A 213 -1.38 12.64 13.40
CA GLU A 213 -2.62 13.36 13.71
C GLU A 213 -3.29 13.93 12.44
N ARG A 214 -2.50 14.42 11.47
CA ARG A 214 -3.03 14.88 10.19
C ARG A 214 -3.66 13.74 9.38
N PHE A 215 -3.04 12.57 9.36
CA PHE A 215 -3.61 11.37 8.75
C PHE A 215 -4.92 10.95 9.44
N ASN A 216 -4.93 10.96 10.78
CA ASN A 216 -6.14 10.65 11.53
C ASN A 216 -7.28 11.65 11.24
N LYS A 217 -7.00 12.93 11.12
CA LYS A 217 -8.02 13.94 10.76
C LYS A 217 -8.70 13.63 9.43
N VAL A 218 -7.95 13.18 8.42
CA VAL A 218 -8.51 12.72 7.14
C VAL A 218 -9.34 11.46 7.33
N ALA A 219 -8.85 10.47 8.07
CA ALA A 219 -9.58 9.24 8.34
C ALA A 219 -10.90 9.47 9.09
N VAL A 220 -10.95 10.43 10.02
CA VAL A 220 -12.18 10.80 10.75
C VAL A 220 -13.28 11.25 9.80
N SER A 221 -12.95 12.00 8.76
CA SER A 221 -13.91 12.47 7.75
C SER A 221 -14.20 11.44 6.66
N ASN A 222 -13.34 10.44 6.48
CA ASN A 222 -13.52 9.41 5.46
C ASN A 222 -14.52 8.33 5.94
N PRO A 223 -15.69 8.18 5.28
CA PRO A 223 -16.71 7.22 5.69
C PRO A 223 -16.28 5.78 5.57
N TYR A 224 -15.22 5.51 4.81
CA TYR A 224 -14.69 4.17 4.57
C TYR A 224 -13.52 3.81 5.49
N ALA A 225 -13.00 4.74 6.29
CA ALA A 225 -11.90 4.48 7.20
C ALA A 225 -12.32 3.56 8.36
N TRP A 226 -11.43 2.65 8.74
CA TRP A 226 -11.66 1.67 9.80
C TRP A 226 -11.64 2.32 11.20
N VAL A 227 -10.69 3.23 11.44
CA VAL A 227 -10.53 3.95 12.70
C VAL A 227 -10.93 5.41 12.48
N ARG A 228 -12.16 5.74 12.88
CA ARG A 228 -12.74 7.08 12.69
C ARG A 228 -12.84 7.87 14.00
N SER A 229 -12.23 7.40 15.06
CA SER A 229 -12.14 8.14 16.32
C SER A 229 -11.06 9.21 16.21
N PRO A 230 -11.35 10.48 16.56
CA PRO A 230 -10.32 11.52 16.62
C PRO A 230 -9.22 11.15 17.61
N MET A 231 -7.96 11.37 17.22
CA MET A 231 -6.79 11.17 18.07
C MET A 231 -5.85 12.37 17.92
N THR A 232 -5.37 12.89 19.03
CA THR A 232 -4.34 13.92 19.09
C THR A 232 -2.94 13.33 18.87
N ALA A 233 -1.97 14.16 18.50
CA ALA A 233 -0.57 13.76 18.40
C ALA A 233 -0.05 13.12 19.70
N GLU A 234 -0.51 13.63 20.86
CA GLU A 234 -0.15 13.11 22.18
C GLU A 234 -0.69 11.69 22.40
N GLU A 235 -1.96 11.44 22.10
CA GLU A 235 -2.58 10.11 22.21
C GLU A 235 -1.96 9.09 21.25
N ILE A 236 -1.51 9.54 20.09
CA ILE A 236 -0.85 8.68 19.10
C ILE A 236 0.55 8.27 19.57
N LYS A 237 1.35 9.22 20.11
CA LYS A 237 2.77 8.96 20.47
C LYS A 237 2.96 8.33 21.84
N ILE A 238 1.99 8.47 22.78
CA ILE A 238 2.12 7.93 24.13
C ILE A 238 1.66 6.47 24.16
N ALA A 239 2.52 5.63 24.72
CA ALA A 239 2.19 4.24 24.96
C ALA A 239 1.19 4.10 26.12
N THR A 240 0.10 3.38 25.87
CA THR A 240 -0.95 3.04 26.84
C THR A 240 -1.31 1.55 26.70
N PRO A 241 -2.12 0.96 27.59
CA PRO A 241 -2.56 -0.42 27.41
C PRO A 241 -3.29 -0.70 26.08
N THR A 242 -3.98 0.29 25.53
CA THR A 242 -4.69 0.18 24.23
C THR A 242 -3.84 0.62 23.04
N ASN A 243 -2.84 1.46 23.28
CA ASN A 243 -1.89 1.96 22.29
C ASN A 243 -0.45 1.61 22.72
N ARG A 244 -0.15 0.31 22.92
CA ARG A 244 1.16 -0.14 23.41
C ARG A 244 2.30 0.22 22.46
N MET A 245 3.53 0.31 22.98
CA MET A 245 4.73 0.32 22.16
C MET A 245 4.83 -1.00 21.37
N VAL A 246 5.28 -0.93 20.13
CA VAL A 246 5.52 -2.10 19.26
C VAL A 246 7.01 -2.26 18.95
N GLY A 247 7.60 -1.25 18.38
CA GLY A 247 9.03 -1.12 18.14
C GLY A 247 9.39 0.35 18.28
N TYR A 248 10.29 0.67 19.23
CA TYR A 248 10.61 2.08 19.52
C TYR A 248 11.10 2.83 18.28
N PRO A 249 10.54 4.01 17.91
CA PRO A 249 9.65 4.85 18.75
C PRO A 249 8.14 4.62 18.49
N TYR A 250 7.72 3.58 17.78
CA TYR A 250 6.36 3.39 17.28
C TYR A 250 5.41 2.76 18.31
N THR A 251 4.36 3.46 18.63
CA THR A 251 3.17 2.89 19.27
C THR A 251 2.32 2.11 18.24
N LYS A 252 1.34 1.34 18.72
CA LYS A 252 0.41 0.60 17.86
C LYS A 252 -0.26 1.50 16.81
N SER A 253 -0.68 2.71 17.18
CA SER A 253 -1.35 3.65 16.28
C SER A 253 -0.44 4.24 15.19
N MET A 254 0.87 4.04 15.28
CA MET A 254 1.83 4.44 14.26
C MET A 254 2.13 3.36 13.23
N ASN A 255 1.61 2.14 13.41
CA ASN A 255 1.81 1.01 12.52
C ASN A 255 0.58 0.78 11.64
N ALA A 256 0.78 0.28 10.43
CA ALA A 256 -0.31 -0.15 9.56
C ALA A 256 -1.26 -1.11 10.28
N ASN A 257 -2.56 -0.88 10.16
CA ASN A 257 -3.59 -1.73 10.75
C ASN A 257 -4.07 -2.77 9.73
N SER A 258 -3.52 -3.99 9.80
CA SER A 258 -3.92 -5.10 8.94
C SER A 258 -5.14 -5.88 9.45
N PHE A 259 -5.70 -5.53 10.63
CA PHE A 259 -6.89 -6.18 11.18
C PHE A 259 -8.16 -5.50 10.65
N VAL A 260 -8.41 -5.67 9.36
CA VAL A 260 -9.51 -5.05 8.62
C VAL A 260 -10.12 -6.04 7.65
N ASP A 261 -11.34 -5.75 7.20
CA ASP A 261 -12.00 -6.44 6.10
C ASP A 261 -12.29 -5.41 5.01
N TYR A 262 -11.66 -5.57 3.86
CA TYR A 262 -11.80 -4.69 2.71
C TYR A 262 -11.81 -5.46 1.40
N GLY A 263 -12.64 -5.01 0.47
CA GLY A 263 -12.46 -5.22 -0.95
C GLY A 263 -12.30 -3.86 -1.63
N GLY A 264 -11.54 -3.79 -2.69
CA GLY A 264 -11.38 -2.61 -3.53
C GLY A 264 -11.25 -2.99 -4.98
N ALA A 265 -11.68 -2.10 -5.89
CA ALA A 265 -11.53 -2.31 -7.32
C ALA A 265 -11.28 -0.99 -8.05
N VAL A 266 -10.56 -1.10 -9.16
CA VAL A 266 -10.31 -0.04 -10.13
C VAL A 266 -10.61 -0.61 -11.50
N ILE A 267 -11.40 0.11 -12.31
CA ILE A 267 -11.65 -0.20 -13.71
C ILE A 267 -10.85 0.80 -14.56
N VAL A 268 -10.03 0.29 -15.45
CA VAL A 268 -9.27 1.09 -16.43
C VAL A 268 -9.76 0.69 -17.81
N CYS A 269 -10.20 1.65 -18.62
CA CYS A 269 -10.68 1.32 -19.95
C CYS A 269 -10.26 2.37 -21.01
N SER A 270 -10.33 1.98 -22.29
CA SER A 270 -10.12 2.92 -23.39
C SER A 270 -11.25 3.97 -23.42
N ALA A 271 -10.91 5.17 -23.88
CA ALA A 271 -11.88 6.25 -24.04
C ALA A 271 -12.99 5.86 -25.03
N GLU A 272 -12.62 5.20 -26.12
CA GLU A 272 -13.56 4.69 -27.12
C GLU A 272 -14.56 3.72 -26.52
N LYS A 273 -14.07 2.80 -25.67
CA LYS A 273 -14.95 1.82 -25.01
C LYS A 273 -15.91 2.52 -24.05
N ALA A 274 -15.41 3.44 -23.24
CA ALA A 274 -16.24 4.21 -22.32
C ALA A 274 -17.32 5.04 -23.04
N GLU A 275 -16.96 5.70 -24.14
CA GLU A 275 -17.94 6.41 -24.98
C GLU A 275 -18.98 5.47 -25.59
N SER A 276 -18.55 4.34 -26.15
CA SER A 276 -19.43 3.35 -26.75
C SER A 276 -20.45 2.76 -25.78
N LEU A 277 -20.07 2.66 -24.50
CA LEU A 277 -20.93 2.19 -23.41
C LEU A 277 -21.73 3.32 -22.75
N GLY A 278 -21.53 4.58 -23.14
CA GLY A 278 -22.26 5.74 -22.64
C GLY A 278 -21.84 6.18 -21.23
N VAL A 279 -20.60 5.90 -20.82
CA VAL A 279 -20.07 6.38 -19.55
C VAL A 279 -19.97 7.91 -19.58
N SER A 280 -20.58 8.58 -18.61
CA SER A 280 -20.61 10.04 -18.56
C SER A 280 -19.22 10.64 -18.34
N ARG A 281 -18.89 11.71 -19.05
CA ARG A 281 -17.57 12.37 -19.02
C ARG A 281 -17.19 12.93 -17.64
N ASP A 282 -18.15 13.28 -16.81
CA ASP A 282 -17.92 13.75 -15.43
C ASP A 282 -17.39 12.64 -14.49
N ARG A 283 -17.46 11.39 -14.93
CA ARG A 283 -16.91 10.24 -14.23
C ARG A 283 -15.46 9.93 -14.61
N TRP A 284 -14.93 10.57 -15.65
CA TRP A 284 -13.63 10.25 -16.19
C TRP A 284 -12.49 10.88 -15.41
N VAL A 285 -11.47 10.09 -15.12
CA VAL A 285 -10.16 10.54 -14.64
C VAL A 285 -9.09 9.87 -15.48
N PHE A 286 -8.12 10.65 -15.91
CA PHE A 286 -7.12 10.25 -16.89
C PHE A 286 -5.76 10.02 -16.20
N PRO A 287 -5.18 8.81 -16.28
CA PRO A 287 -3.77 8.62 -15.96
C PRO A 287 -2.89 9.38 -16.96
N HIS A 288 -1.96 10.18 -16.46
CA HIS A 288 -1.03 10.98 -17.27
C HIS A 288 0.32 10.30 -17.42
N ALA A 289 0.89 9.86 -16.30
CA ALA A 289 2.18 9.23 -16.25
C ALA A 289 2.27 8.21 -15.12
N ALA A 290 3.14 7.23 -15.29
CA ALA A 290 3.51 6.30 -14.26
C ALA A 290 4.99 5.91 -14.34
N THR A 291 5.54 5.54 -13.18
CA THR A 291 6.91 5.04 -13.08
C THR A 291 6.99 3.92 -12.06
N ASP A 292 7.92 3.01 -12.25
CA ASP A 292 8.22 1.94 -11.30
C ASP A 292 9.72 1.63 -11.25
N GLY A 293 10.16 1.13 -10.10
CA GLY A 293 11.53 0.70 -9.86
C GLY A 293 11.74 0.17 -8.44
N ASN A 294 12.85 -0.51 -8.20
CA ASN A 294 13.13 -1.18 -6.94
C ASN A 294 14.51 -0.80 -6.40
N ALA A 295 14.58 -0.50 -5.10
CA ALA A 295 15.84 -0.52 -4.36
C ALA A 295 16.33 -1.96 -4.16
N SER A 296 17.52 -2.16 -3.57
CA SER A 296 17.92 -3.49 -3.13
C SER A 296 16.83 -4.17 -2.31
N TYR A 297 16.60 -5.45 -2.57
CA TYR A 297 15.62 -6.24 -1.84
C TYR A 297 16.03 -6.50 -0.38
N LEU A 298 17.34 -6.44 -0.10
CA LEU A 298 17.88 -6.57 1.25
C LEU A 298 18.05 -5.18 1.86
N PHE A 299 17.41 -4.92 2.99
CA PHE A 299 17.51 -3.61 3.62
C PHE A 299 18.94 -3.32 4.09
N SER A 300 19.68 -4.37 4.49
CA SER A 300 21.05 -4.27 4.96
C SER A 300 22.06 -3.80 3.91
N GLU A 301 21.74 -3.93 2.63
CA GLU A 301 22.59 -3.47 1.52
C GLU A 301 22.39 -1.98 1.18
N ARG A 302 21.40 -1.30 1.75
CA ARG A 302 21.19 0.14 1.48
C ARG A 302 22.41 0.96 1.93
N ASP A 303 22.75 1.98 1.18
CA ASP A 303 23.84 2.87 1.56
C ASP A 303 23.58 3.49 2.94
N ASN A 304 22.38 4.02 3.14
CA ASN A 304 21.91 4.52 4.44
C ASN A 304 20.41 4.27 4.60
N PHE A 305 19.82 4.63 5.76
CA PHE A 305 18.40 4.39 6.05
C PHE A 305 17.56 5.68 6.13
N TYR A 306 18.15 6.84 5.89
CA TYR A 306 17.49 8.14 5.93
C TYR A 306 17.37 8.81 4.56
N GLU A 307 17.71 8.08 3.50
CA GLU A 307 17.53 8.45 2.10
C GLU A 307 17.05 7.25 1.27
N SER A 308 16.40 7.54 0.15
CA SER A 308 15.96 6.51 -0.79
C SER A 308 16.07 6.99 -2.24
N PRO A 309 17.22 6.74 -2.90
CA PRO A 309 17.37 7.05 -4.32
C PRO A 309 16.25 6.44 -5.18
N ALA A 310 15.76 5.25 -4.83
CA ALA A 310 14.66 4.62 -5.55
C ALA A 310 13.38 5.46 -5.49
N ILE A 311 13.01 5.99 -4.32
CA ILE A 311 11.85 6.89 -4.17
C ILE A 311 12.07 8.16 -4.98
N ARG A 312 13.25 8.79 -4.84
CA ARG A 312 13.59 10.05 -5.54
C ARG A 312 13.50 9.90 -7.06
N ILE A 313 14.17 8.87 -7.60
CA ILE A 313 14.24 8.66 -9.05
C ILE A 313 12.86 8.32 -9.60
N THR A 314 12.14 7.39 -8.96
CA THR A 314 10.81 6.97 -9.40
C THR A 314 9.83 8.16 -9.35
N GLY A 315 9.74 8.86 -8.22
CA GLY A 315 8.80 9.97 -8.09
C GLY A 315 9.12 11.16 -8.99
N LYS A 316 10.38 11.63 -9.01
CA LYS A 316 10.77 12.79 -9.87
C LYS A 316 10.57 12.47 -11.34
N ARG A 317 10.90 11.24 -11.79
CA ARG A 317 10.65 10.85 -13.18
C ARG A 317 9.16 10.82 -13.53
N CYS A 318 8.29 10.44 -12.59
CA CYS A 318 6.84 10.47 -12.80
C CYS A 318 6.35 11.92 -13.07
N PHE A 319 6.80 12.89 -12.27
CA PHE A 319 6.50 14.31 -12.48
C PHE A 319 7.03 14.83 -13.81
N GLU A 320 8.27 14.49 -14.17
CA GLU A 320 8.87 14.86 -15.47
C GLU A 320 8.06 14.34 -16.66
N LEU A 321 7.62 13.07 -16.61
CA LEU A 321 6.82 12.45 -17.68
C LEU A 321 5.48 13.13 -17.86
N ALA A 322 4.84 13.52 -16.76
CA ALA A 322 3.59 14.27 -16.78
C ALA A 322 3.79 15.75 -17.17
N GLY A 323 5.01 16.26 -17.10
CA GLY A 323 5.31 17.69 -17.38
C GLY A 323 4.84 18.62 -16.26
N VAL A 324 4.80 18.16 -15.01
CA VAL A 324 4.36 18.91 -13.84
C VAL A 324 5.40 18.86 -12.71
N SER A 325 5.27 19.76 -11.76
CA SER A 325 6.02 19.75 -10.50
C SER A 325 5.15 19.23 -9.35
N VAL A 326 5.75 18.99 -8.20
CA VAL A 326 5.00 18.61 -7.00
C VAL A 326 4.01 19.69 -6.55
N ASP A 327 4.28 20.96 -6.86
CA ASP A 327 3.42 22.09 -6.50
C ASP A 327 2.14 22.16 -7.34
N ASP A 328 2.14 21.54 -8.54
CA ASP A 328 0.99 21.45 -9.43
C ASP A 328 0.00 20.35 -9.01
N ILE A 329 0.39 19.49 -8.03
CA ILE A 329 -0.44 18.41 -7.53
C ILE A 329 -1.34 18.92 -6.39
N GLY A 330 -2.66 18.69 -6.48
CA GLY A 330 -3.62 18.91 -5.41
C GLY A 330 -3.70 17.70 -4.48
N PRO A 331 -4.62 16.76 -4.70
CA PRO A 331 -4.76 15.57 -3.86
C PRO A 331 -3.57 14.62 -4.07
N MET A 332 -3.06 14.06 -2.97
CA MET A 332 -2.04 13.01 -3.03
C MET A 332 -2.23 11.96 -1.95
N ASP A 333 -1.86 10.72 -2.23
CA ASP A 333 -1.79 9.67 -1.23
C ASP A 333 -0.41 9.01 -1.26
N LEU A 334 0.33 9.21 -0.18
CA LEU A 334 1.65 8.60 0.03
C LEU A 334 1.50 7.34 0.87
N TYR A 335 2.14 6.27 0.45
CA TYR A 335 2.09 4.99 1.15
C TYR A 335 2.55 5.12 2.60
N SER A 336 1.65 4.93 3.54
CA SER A 336 1.78 5.32 4.95
C SER A 336 1.78 4.13 5.91
N CYS A 337 2.50 3.05 5.56
CA CYS A 337 2.61 1.91 6.46
C CYS A 337 3.24 2.25 7.81
N PHE A 338 4.19 3.19 7.82
CA PHE A 338 4.92 3.70 8.99
C PHE A 338 5.34 5.16 8.76
N PRO A 339 5.58 5.95 9.83
CA PRO A 339 6.01 7.33 9.70
C PRO A 339 7.29 7.51 8.87
N SER A 340 8.28 6.63 9.03
CA SER A 340 9.54 6.69 8.26
C SER A 340 9.32 6.56 6.74
N CYS A 341 8.33 5.75 6.30
CA CYS A 341 8.00 5.63 4.88
C CYS A 341 7.54 6.97 4.30
N VAL A 342 6.59 7.63 4.97
CA VAL A 342 6.06 8.93 4.54
C VAL A 342 7.16 10.00 4.57
N GLN A 343 7.98 10.03 5.61
CA GLN A 343 9.08 10.99 5.75
C GLN A 343 10.13 10.83 4.63
N LEU A 344 10.48 9.59 4.27
CA LEU A 344 11.37 9.32 3.13
C LEU A 344 10.76 9.86 1.83
N ILE A 345 9.49 9.58 1.56
CA ILE A 345 8.81 10.04 0.34
C ILE A 345 8.78 11.58 0.31
N MET A 346 8.37 12.21 1.40
CA MET A 346 8.30 13.68 1.49
C MET A 346 9.68 14.34 1.29
N LYS A 347 10.72 13.79 1.92
CA LYS A 347 12.11 14.27 1.78
C LYS A 347 12.60 14.15 0.33
N GLU A 348 12.44 12.98 -0.27
CA GLU A 348 12.99 12.68 -1.58
C GLU A 348 12.29 13.41 -2.73
N LEU A 349 11.04 13.81 -2.52
CA LEU A 349 10.23 14.51 -3.51
C LEU A 349 10.03 16.00 -3.19
N ASP A 350 10.76 16.53 -2.20
CA ASP A 350 10.70 17.93 -1.79
C ASP A 350 9.27 18.39 -1.39
N ILE A 351 8.48 17.48 -0.79
CA ILE A 351 7.11 17.75 -0.34
C ILE A 351 7.15 18.47 1.01
N SER A 352 6.47 19.62 1.10
CA SER A 352 6.40 20.42 2.32
C SER A 352 5.78 19.61 3.48
N SER A 353 6.36 19.77 4.68
CA SER A 353 5.87 19.14 5.91
C SER A 353 4.45 19.56 6.29
N ASP A 354 3.96 20.68 5.79
CA ASP A 354 2.63 21.20 6.11
C ASP A 354 1.53 20.67 5.18
N ARG A 355 1.91 20.00 4.10
CA ARG A 355 0.99 19.47 3.13
C ARG A 355 0.22 18.26 3.68
N ILE A 356 -1.06 18.14 3.30
CA ILE A 356 -1.84 16.92 3.50
C ILE A 356 -1.44 15.93 2.41
N VAL A 357 -0.93 14.77 2.85
CA VAL A 357 -0.32 13.77 1.96
C VAL A 357 -1.06 12.44 1.98
N THR A 358 -2.34 12.47 2.28
CA THR A 358 -3.23 11.31 2.21
C THR A 358 -4.64 11.74 1.84
N THR A 359 -5.29 10.97 0.99
CA THR A 359 -6.72 11.10 0.64
C THR A 359 -7.57 10.10 1.40
N THR A 360 -6.97 9.02 1.89
CA THR A 360 -7.65 7.95 2.63
C THR A 360 -7.66 8.17 4.13
N GLY A 361 -6.60 8.74 4.71
CA GLY A 361 -6.29 8.76 6.14
C GLY A 361 -5.19 7.76 6.54
N GLY A 362 -4.59 7.05 5.55
CA GLY A 362 -3.42 6.21 5.70
C GLY A 362 -3.67 4.82 6.30
N LEU A 363 -2.71 3.93 6.11
CA LEU A 363 -2.81 2.53 6.53
C LEU A 363 -3.09 2.32 8.04
N PRO A 364 -2.65 3.16 8.98
CA PRO A 364 -2.97 2.99 10.40
C PRO A 364 -4.45 3.24 10.73
N PHE A 365 -5.08 4.23 10.09
CA PHE A 365 -6.42 4.69 10.43
C PHE A 365 -7.46 4.29 9.38
N PHE A 366 -7.18 4.50 8.10
CA PHE A 366 -8.01 3.93 7.04
C PHE A 366 -8.03 2.41 7.20
N GLY A 367 -6.87 1.79 7.25
CA GLY A 367 -6.67 0.35 7.31
C GLY A 367 -5.74 -0.10 6.19
N GLY A 368 -4.99 -1.17 6.46
CA GLY A 368 -3.99 -1.74 5.56
C GLY A 368 -4.35 -3.16 5.12
N PRO A 369 -5.24 -3.38 4.13
CA PRO A 369 -5.59 -4.71 3.63
C PRO A 369 -4.42 -5.29 2.82
N MET A 370 -3.34 -5.62 3.52
CA MET A 370 -2.11 -6.20 2.96
C MET A 370 -1.61 -5.44 1.72
N ASN A 371 -1.60 -6.09 0.55
CA ASN A 371 -1.07 -5.52 -0.69
C ASN A 371 -2.05 -4.61 -1.44
N SER A 372 -3.35 -4.62 -1.09
CA SER A 372 -4.40 -3.96 -1.87
C SER A 372 -4.72 -2.52 -1.43
N TYR A 373 -4.04 -1.98 -0.38
CA TYR A 373 -4.31 -0.61 0.10
C TYR A 373 -4.31 0.45 -0.99
N VAL A 374 -3.38 0.39 -1.94
CA VAL A 374 -3.23 1.42 -2.97
C VAL A 374 -4.42 1.48 -3.94
N ILE A 375 -5.22 0.41 -4.06
CA ILE A 375 -6.52 0.49 -4.77
C ILE A 375 -7.38 1.58 -4.13
N HIS A 376 -7.47 1.61 -2.81
CA HIS A 376 -8.26 2.59 -2.07
C HIS A 376 -7.63 4.00 -2.14
N ALA A 377 -6.30 4.09 -2.17
CA ALA A 377 -5.58 5.35 -2.36
C ALA A 377 -5.89 5.95 -3.75
N ILE A 378 -5.86 5.14 -4.82
CA ILE A 378 -6.25 5.55 -6.16
C ILE A 378 -7.71 5.98 -6.17
N ALA A 379 -8.62 5.18 -5.58
CA ALA A 379 -10.04 5.47 -5.50
C ALA A 379 -10.33 6.83 -4.86
N SER A 380 -9.78 7.06 -3.67
CA SER A 380 -9.98 8.33 -2.95
C SER A 380 -9.33 9.52 -3.66
N THR A 381 -8.21 9.29 -4.36
CA THR A 381 -7.56 10.34 -5.17
C THR A 381 -8.41 10.68 -6.40
N VAL A 382 -9.01 9.69 -7.06
CA VAL A 382 -9.94 9.90 -8.18
C VAL A 382 -11.16 10.71 -7.75
N ASP A 383 -11.78 10.40 -6.60
CA ASP A 383 -12.90 11.16 -6.07
C ASP A 383 -12.48 12.62 -5.81
N ALA A 384 -11.31 12.84 -5.19
CA ALA A 384 -10.81 14.18 -4.94
C ALA A 384 -10.52 14.96 -6.24
N ILE A 385 -9.98 14.31 -7.28
CA ILE A 385 -9.77 14.93 -8.60
C ILE A 385 -11.10 15.33 -9.24
N ARG A 386 -12.14 14.49 -9.14
CA ARG A 386 -13.49 14.81 -9.66
C ARG A 386 -14.10 16.04 -8.95
N GLU A 387 -13.84 16.17 -7.65
CA GLU A 387 -14.34 17.30 -6.84
C GLU A 387 -13.57 18.59 -7.11
N THR A 388 -12.25 18.54 -7.20
CA THR A 388 -11.38 19.72 -7.27
C THR A 388 -11.00 20.12 -8.69
N GLY A 389 -10.95 19.19 -9.61
CA GLY A 389 -10.39 19.39 -10.96
C GLY A 389 -8.87 19.41 -11.01
N GLU A 390 -8.20 19.30 -9.85
CA GLU A 390 -6.73 19.34 -9.73
C GLU A 390 -6.10 18.01 -10.12
N MET A 391 -4.80 18.04 -10.45
CA MET A 391 -4.03 16.81 -10.68
C MET A 391 -3.76 16.09 -9.36
N GLY A 392 -3.81 14.75 -9.39
CA GLY A 392 -3.57 13.89 -8.23
C GLY A 392 -2.32 13.02 -8.39
N TYR A 393 -1.70 12.68 -7.28
CA TYR A 393 -0.52 11.81 -7.21
C TYR A 393 -0.71 10.66 -6.22
N VAL A 394 -0.35 9.45 -6.65
CA VAL A 394 -0.33 8.27 -5.78
C VAL A 394 1.07 7.69 -5.77
N HIS A 395 1.64 7.53 -4.57
CA HIS A 395 2.91 6.86 -4.34
C HIS A 395 2.70 5.54 -3.64
N ALA A 396 2.91 4.46 -4.36
CA ALA A 396 2.78 3.09 -3.87
C ALA A 396 4.15 2.52 -3.48
N ASN A 397 4.18 1.75 -2.39
CA ASN A 397 5.39 1.13 -1.86
C ASN A 397 5.15 -0.32 -1.45
N GLY A 398 6.15 -1.17 -1.65
CA GLY A 398 6.17 -2.56 -1.22
C GLY A 398 7.48 -2.94 -0.56
N GLY A 399 7.41 -3.97 0.31
CA GLY A 399 8.58 -4.44 1.06
C GLY A 399 9.05 -3.43 2.11
N TYR A 400 10.34 -3.23 2.23
CA TYR A 400 10.97 -2.32 3.20
C TYR A 400 11.38 -1.01 2.52
N ALA A 401 10.42 -0.24 2.03
CA ALA A 401 10.62 0.89 1.12
C ALA A 401 11.43 0.48 -0.13
N THR A 402 11.20 -0.73 -0.61
CA THR A 402 11.99 -1.36 -1.67
C THR A 402 11.35 -1.17 -3.04
N LYS A 403 10.08 -1.58 -3.18
CA LYS A 403 9.36 -1.57 -4.46
C LYS A 403 8.57 -0.28 -4.56
N GLN A 404 8.83 0.53 -5.58
CA GLN A 404 8.16 1.80 -5.80
C GLN A 404 7.32 1.73 -7.07
N ALA A 405 6.12 2.32 -7.03
CA ALA A 405 5.31 2.60 -8.21
C ALA A 405 4.56 3.92 -7.99
N CYS A 406 4.59 4.80 -8.98
CA CYS A 406 3.97 6.12 -8.90
C CYS A 406 3.00 6.31 -10.05
N GLY A 407 1.93 7.07 -9.80
CA GLY A 407 0.96 7.46 -10.83
C GLY A 407 0.50 8.90 -10.66
N ILE A 408 0.36 9.61 -11.77
CA ILE A 408 -0.23 10.95 -11.84
C ILE A 408 -1.51 10.86 -12.65
N TYR A 409 -2.56 11.48 -12.12
CA TYR A 409 -3.93 11.44 -12.62
C TYR A 409 -4.49 12.85 -12.77
N GLY A 410 -5.39 13.07 -13.73
CA GLY A 410 -6.02 14.38 -13.94
C GLY A 410 -7.47 14.28 -14.42
N SER A 411 -8.22 15.37 -14.28
CA SER A 411 -9.59 15.51 -14.78
C SER A 411 -9.68 15.72 -16.30
N SER A 412 -8.56 16.04 -16.95
CA SER A 412 -8.43 16.23 -18.40
C SER A 412 -7.42 15.23 -18.96
N PRO A 413 -7.51 14.86 -20.24
CA PRO A 413 -6.54 13.97 -20.85
C PRO A 413 -5.12 14.60 -20.87
N PRO A 414 -4.07 13.77 -20.84
CA PRO A 414 -2.70 14.26 -20.99
C PRO A 414 -2.46 14.85 -22.39
N ASP A 415 -1.45 15.71 -22.50
CA ASP A 415 -0.93 16.13 -23.81
C ASP A 415 -0.23 14.96 -24.51
N GLY A 416 -0.92 14.29 -25.41
CA GLY A 416 -0.47 13.09 -26.10
C GLY A 416 -0.90 11.79 -25.40
N LEU A 417 -0.07 10.75 -25.51
CA LEU A 417 -0.37 9.45 -24.92
C LEU A 417 0.08 9.38 -23.46
N PHE A 418 -0.50 8.45 -22.72
CA PHE A 418 0.01 8.01 -21.42
C PHE A 418 1.50 7.65 -21.50
N LYS A 419 2.29 8.06 -20.52
CA LYS A 419 3.73 7.84 -20.48
C LYS A 419 4.09 6.94 -19.29
N ARG A 420 4.87 5.91 -19.55
CA ARG A 420 5.43 5.04 -18.51
C ARG A 420 6.95 4.91 -18.66
N ASP A 421 7.65 4.81 -17.53
CA ASP A 421 9.08 4.52 -17.48
C ASP A 421 9.41 3.58 -16.34
N ASN A 422 10.19 2.53 -16.62
CA ASN A 422 10.81 1.70 -15.60
C ASN A 422 12.22 2.22 -15.35
N VAL A 423 12.40 2.85 -14.19
CA VAL A 423 13.64 3.57 -13.86
C VAL A 423 14.73 2.69 -13.21
N GLN A 424 14.62 1.36 -13.30
CA GLN A 424 15.53 0.44 -12.62
C GLN A 424 17.00 0.68 -12.96
N THR A 425 17.32 0.92 -14.24
CA THR A 425 18.70 1.19 -14.68
C THR A 425 19.33 2.39 -13.96
N ALA A 426 18.55 3.43 -13.68
CA ALA A 426 19.03 4.61 -12.96
C ALA A 426 19.20 4.31 -11.45
N ILE A 427 18.31 3.51 -10.88
CA ILE A 427 18.40 3.09 -9.47
C ILE A 427 19.63 2.20 -9.26
N ASP A 428 19.91 1.26 -10.16
CA ASP A 428 21.04 0.32 -10.06
C ASP A 428 22.43 0.98 -10.11
N GLN A 429 22.49 2.26 -10.48
CA GLN A 429 23.75 3.04 -10.44
C GLN A 429 24.11 3.53 -9.04
N HIS A 430 23.18 3.45 -8.08
CA HIS A 430 23.45 3.86 -6.71
C HIS A 430 24.23 2.79 -5.94
N PRO A 431 25.19 3.20 -5.11
CA PRO A 431 26.02 2.26 -4.37
C PRO A 431 25.21 1.44 -3.39
N LEU A 432 25.57 0.18 -3.25
CA LEU A 432 25.14 -0.72 -2.19
C LEU A 432 26.25 -0.84 -1.16
N ARG A 433 25.87 -1.11 0.08
CA ARG A 433 26.78 -1.34 1.19
C ARG A 433 27.06 -2.83 1.35
N GLU A 434 28.30 -3.19 1.53
CA GLU A 434 28.70 -4.55 1.87
C GLU A 434 28.28 -4.87 3.31
N VAL A 435 27.81 -6.10 3.53
CA VAL A 435 27.38 -6.60 4.83
C VAL A 435 28.45 -7.57 5.36
N ASP A 436 28.92 -7.31 6.59
CA ASP A 436 29.80 -8.22 7.32
C ASP A 436 28.95 -9.16 8.17
N GLU A 437 28.91 -10.43 7.78
CA GLU A 437 28.10 -11.46 8.47
C GLU A 437 28.78 -12.00 9.73
N THR A 438 30.10 -11.82 9.87
CA THR A 438 30.92 -12.28 11.01
C THR A 438 31.77 -11.15 11.58
N PRO A 439 31.15 -10.03 11.99
CA PRO A 439 31.89 -8.83 12.38
C PRO A 439 32.72 -9.04 13.66
N GLU A 440 33.95 -8.56 13.63
CA GLU A 440 34.81 -8.49 14.78
C GLU A 440 35.38 -7.08 14.97
N GLY A 441 35.42 -6.60 16.19
CA GLY A 441 36.03 -5.30 16.52
C GLY A 441 35.02 -4.23 16.92
N LYS A 442 35.37 -2.97 16.65
CA LYS A 442 34.55 -1.80 16.99
C LYS A 442 33.66 -1.42 15.82
N ALA A 443 32.46 -0.96 16.14
CA ALA A 443 31.54 -0.43 15.19
C ALA A 443 30.74 0.75 15.76
N THR A 444 30.24 1.61 14.88
CA THR A 444 29.38 2.75 15.26
C THR A 444 27.92 2.41 14.98
N ILE A 445 27.03 2.64 15.94
CA ILE A 445 25.59 2.46 15.74
C ILE A 445 25.10 3.51 14.73
N GLU A 446 24.55 3.06 13.60
CA GLU A 446 23.91 3.94 12.61
C GLU A 446 22.40 4.02 12.80
N ALA A 447 21.78 2.93 13.27
CA ALA A 447 20.35 2.84 13.48
C ALA A 447 19.98 1.73 14.47
N PHE A 448 18.84 1.88 15.14
CA PHE A 448 18.36 0.87 16.08
C PHE A 448 16.83 0.92 16.23
N THR A 449 16.29 -0.13 16.80
CA THR A 449 14.95 -0.16 17.40
C THR A 449 14.93 -1.08 18.61
N VAL A 450 14.02 -0.85 19.54
CA VAL A 450 13.77 -1.75 20.68
C VAL A 450 12.36 -2.31 20.53
N MET A 451 12.26 -3.61 20.27
CA MET A 451 10.99 -4.31 20.13
C MET A 451 10.35 -4.52 21.50
N HIS A 452 9.02 -4.36 21.56
CA HIS A 452 8.25 -4.45 22.79
C HIS A 452 7.19 -5.54 22.68
N GLY A 453 7.17 -6.42 23.65
CA GLY A 453 6.07 -7.32 23.91
C GLY A 453 4.97 -6.67 24.76
N ARG A 454 4.15 -7.52 25.41
CA ARG A 454 3.10 -7.03 26.31
C ARG A 454 3.65 -6.54 27.64
N GLU A 455 4.75 -7.12 28.10
CA GLU A 455 5.38 -6.85 29.40
C GLU A 455 6.48 -5.76 29.31
N GLY A 456 6.79 -5.24 28.13
CA GLY A 456 7.80 -4.20 27.94
C GLY A 456 8.85 -4.54 26.87
N PRO A 457 10.04 -3.93 26.95
CA PRO A 457 11.13 -4.17 26.02
C PRO A 457 11.60 -5.63 26.05
N GLU A 458 11.74 -6.25 24.86
CA GLU A 458 12.15 -7.65 24.71
C GLU A 458 13.48 -7.80 23.99
N ARG A 459 13.73 -6.99 22.96
CA ARG A 459 14.94 -7.11 22.13
C ARG A 459 15.29 -5.80 21.45
N ALA A 460 16.54 -5.39 21.55
CA ALA A 460 17.13 -4.36 20.68
C ALA A 460 17.58 -4.99 19.35
N LEU A 461 17.30 -4.32 18.25
CA LEU A 461 17.83 -4.61 16.92
C LEU A 461 18.68 -3.42 16.49
N ILE A 462 19.92 -3.67 16.11
CA ILE A 462 20.93 -2.64 15.94
C ILE A 462 21.64 -2.84 14.61
N SER A 463 21.70 -1.80 13.80
CA SER A 463 22.58 -1.73 12.64
C SER A 463 23.78 -0.86 12.97
N THR A 464 24.95 -1.35 12.59
CA THR A 464 26.23 -0.69 12.88
C THR A 464 27.07 -0.56 11.62
N LEU A 465 27.94 0.43 11.60
CA LEU A 465 28.99 0.59 10.60
C LEU A 465 30.35 0.26 11.21
N MET A 466 31.06 -0.65 10.56
CA MET A 466 32.45 -0.96 10.88
C MET A 466 33.37 0.18 10.43
N ASP A 467 34.61 0.24 10.96
CA ASP A 467 35.58 1.29 10.60
C ASP A 467 35.92 1.30 9.08
N ASP A 468 35.76 0.17 8.39
CA ASP A 468 35.95 0.05 6.94
C ASP A 468 34.71 0.38 6.11
N GLY A 469 33.62 0.76 6.77
CA GLY A 469 32.36 1.16 6.15
C GLY A 469 31.40 0.01 5.85
N ARG A 470 31.76 -1.26 6.10
CA ARG A 470 30.82 -2.38 5.99
C ARG A 470 29.75 -2.30 7.08
N ARG A 471 28.56 -2.82 6.77
CA ARG A 471 27.46 -2.89 7.74
C ARG A 471 27.48 -4.20 8.50
N ALA A 472 27.22 -4.15 9.80
CA ALA A 472 26.98 -5.32 10.62
C ALA A 472 25.66 -5.22 11.36
N LEU A 473 24.96 -6.34 11.51
CA LEU A 473 23.69 -6.43 12.22
C LEU A 473 23.89 -7.12 13.56
N ALA A 474 23.31 -6.55 14.60
CA ALA A 474 23.36 -7.10 15.96
C ALA A 474 21.99 -7.09 16.62
N SER A 475 21.79 -7.95 17.61
CA SER A 475 20.63 -7.90 18.50
C SER A 475 21.06 -8.10 19.95
N SER A 476 20.30 -7.53 20.89
CA SER A 476 20.57 -7.66 22.33
C SER A 476 19.28 -7.78 23.13
N GLU A 477 19.28 -8.64 24.14
CA GLU A 477 18.20 -8.79 25.13
C GLU A 477 18.60 -8.16 26.48
N ASP A 478 19.79 -7.52 26.55
CA ASP A 478 20.25 -6.83 27.74
C ASP A 478 19.41 -5.58 28.01
N LYS A 479 18.80 -5.52 29.19
CA LYS A 479 17.91 -4.42 29.60
C LYS A 479 18.63 -3.08 29.68
N SER A 480 19.92 -3.07 30.05
CA SER A 480 20.70 -1.84 30.15
C SER A 480 20.98 -1.26 28.76
N VAL A 481 21.27 -2.13 27.77
CA VAL A 481 21.43 -1.72 26.37
C VAL A 481 20.12 -1.17 25.82
N MET A 482 19.01 -1.86 26.04
CA MET A 482 17.70 -1.40 25.57
C MET A 482 17.29 -0.06 26.18
N SER A 483 17.55 0.16 27.49
CA SER A 483 17.28 1.44 28.16
C SER A 483 18.13 2.56 27.57
N ALA A 484 19.43 2.36 27.46
CA ALA A 484 20.35 3.34 26.92
C ALA A 484 20.06 3.77 25.47
N LEU A 485 19.51 2.86 24.66
CA LEU A 485 19.10 3.17 23.30
C LEU A 485 17.83 4.04 23.22
N MET A 486 16.99 4.00 24.24
CA MET A 486 15.71 4.74 24.26
C MET A 486 15.80 6.10 25.00
N GLU A 487 16.90 6.35 25.74
CA GLU A 487 17.19 7.61 26.45
C GLU A 487 17.84 8.64 25.52
#